data_711df090cf52d525fd06ca9321c3c96f
#
_entry.id   711df090cf52d525fd06ca9321c3c96f
#
_cell.length_a   1.000
_cell.length_b   1.000
_cell.length_c   1.000
_cell.angle_alpha   90.00
_cell.angle_beta   90.00
_cell.angle_gamma   90.00
#
_symmetry.space_group_name_H-M   'P 1'
#
loop_
_entity.id
_entity.type
_entity.pdbx_description
1 polymer ?
#
loop_
_entity_poly.entity_id
_entity_poly.type
_entity_poly.pdbx_seq_one_letter_code
_entity_poly.pdbx_strand_id
1 'polypeptide(L)'
;EILSLISHARYLDEKFGIGPHTISVPRFRQGPTIAYKPEYEVSDEDFLKLIAILRLAVPYAGMIISTREKPQIRSRAFKIGISQASAASVTSPGGYGRKTKEEAQFNLYDHRGLSEVIESILESKLLPSFCTACYRLGRTGRDFMSLSKPGEIHNFCRPNGLLTFAEYLEDFAVDDIYKKGYKIISFYLDKIENKKLREQTRDRLAKIKQGQRDLYF
;
A
#
# COMPACT_ATOMS: atom_id res chain seq x y z
N GLU A 1 17.30 15.99 3.36
CA GLU A 1 16.38 15.29 2.45
C GLU A 1 14.92 15.33 2.95
N ILE A 2 14.62 14.87 4.19
CA ILE A 2 13.22 14.82 4.69
C ILE A 2 12.58 16.21 4.77
N LEU A 3 13.31 17.21 5.29
CA LEU A 3 12.82 18.60 5.31
C LEU A 3 12.56 19.13 3.89
N SER A 4 13.43 18.81 2.94
CA SER A 4 13.27 19.19 1.54
C SER A 4 12.04 18.52 0.91
N LEU A 5 11.77 17.24 1.25
CA LEU A 5 10.57 16.53 0.79
C LEU A 5 9.30 17.22 1.33
N ILE A 6 9.27 17.55 2.62
CA ILE A 6 8.12 18.24 3.25
C ILE A 6 7.92 19.63 2.62
N SER A 7 9.01 20.39 2.42
CA SER A 7 8.96 21.70 1.77
C SER A 7 8.48 21.58 0.32
N HIS A 8 8.91 20.54 -0.41
CA HIS A 8 8.45 20.29 -1.76
C HIS A 8 6.94 19.94 -1.80
N ALA A 9 6.47 19.11 -0.87
CA ALA A 9 5.04 18.80 -0.77
C ALA A 9 4.18 20.05 -0.53
N ARG A 10 4.64 20.96 0.34
CA ARG A 10 3.99 22.26 0.57
C ARG A 10 4.02 23.16 -0.67
N TYR A 11 5.18 23.27 -1.32
CA TYR A 11 5.32 24.07 -2.54
C TYR A 11 4.37 23.60 -3.64
N LEU A 12 4.24 22.30 -3.86
CA LEU A 12 3.30 21.75 -4.84
C LEU A 12 1.86 22.12 -4.49
N ASP A 13 1.50 22.01 -3.22
CA ASP A 13 0.17 22.36 -2.75
C ASP A 13 -0.15 23.84 -2.89
N GLU A 14 0.74 24.72 -2.46
CA GLU A 14 0.60 26.17 -2.54
C GLU A 14 0.53 26.67 -4.00
N LYS A 15 1.40 26.12 -4.87
CA LYS A 15 1.50 26.60 -6.26
C LYS A 15 0.44 26.04 -7.19
N PHE A 16 0.06 24.77 -7.01
CA PHE A 16 -0.81 24.04 -7.94
C PHE A 16 -2.14 23.62 -7.33
N GLY A 17 -2.30 23.73 -6.02
CA GLY A 17 -3.43 23.14 -5.26
C GLY A 17 -3.40 21.62 -5.20
N ILE A 18 -2.29 21.00 -5.61
CA ILE A 18 -2.14 19.56 -5.74
C ILE A 18 -0.85 19.17 -5.03
N GLY A 19 -0.96 18.48 -3.88
CA GLY A 19 0.19 17.90 -3.20
C GLY A 19 0.54 16.51 -3.77
N PRO A 20 1.57 15.84 -3.22
CA PRO A 20 1.95 14.50 -3.66
C PRO A 20 0.83 13.49 -3.38
N HIS A 21 0.48 12.71 -4.39
CA HIS A 21 -0.46 11.60 -4.24
C HIS A 21 0.13 10.46 -3.39
N THR A 22 1.41 10.20 -3.58
CA THR A 22 2.13 9.12 -2.90
C THR A 22 3.57 9.54 -2.61
N ILE A 23 4.07 9.13 -1.45
CA ILE A 23 5.46 9.28 -1.01
C ILE A 23 6.09 7.90 -0.91
N SER A 24 7.20 7.70 -1.62
CA SER A 24 8.03 6.50 -1.47
C SER A 24 9.19 6.79 -0.51
N VAL A 25 9.45 5.89 0.43
CA VAL A 25 10.46 6.05 1.47
C VAL A 25 11.53 4.94 1.40
N PRO A 26 12.34 4.85 0.33
CA PRO A 26 13.40 3.86 0.25
C PRO A 26 14.61 4.31 1.06
N ARG A 27 15.20 3.38 1.83
CA ARG A 27 16.57 3.54 2.34
C ARG A 27 17.57 2.99 1.32
N PHE A 28 18.80 3.52 1.37
CA PHE A 28 19.89 2.90 0.61
C PHE A 28 20.11 1.45 1.08
N ARG A 29 20.23 0.54 0.13
CA ARG A 29 20.64 -0.84 0.35
C ARG A 29 21.69 -1.19 -0.70
N GLN A 30 22.89 -1.54 -0.24
CA GLN A 30 24.00 -1.83 -1.11
C GLN A 30 23.66 -3.00 -2.04
N GLY A 31 23.91 -2.84 -3.34
CA GLY A 31 23.83 -3.93 -4.31
C GLY A 31 25.13 -4.76 -4.33
N PRO A 32 25.11 -5.94 -4.93
CA PRO A 32 26.28 -6.84 -4.97
C PRO A 32 27.53 -6.21 -5.59
N THR A 33 27.34 -5.32 -6.58
CA THR A 33 28.42 -4.66 -7.34
C THR A 33 28.68 -3.22 -6.92
N ILE A 34 27.99 -2.71 -5.88
CA ILE A 34 28.07 -1.32 -5.44
C ILE A 34 29.09 -1.17 -4.33
N ALA A 35 30.18 -0.43 -4.59
CA ALA A 35 31.21 -0.15 -3.61
C ALA A 35 30.86 1.03 -2.69
N TYR A 36 29.89 1.87 -3.06
CA TYR A 36 29.48 3.03 -2.27
C TYR A 36 28.94 2.62 -0.92
N LYS A 37 29.40 3.31 0.13
CA LYS A 37 28.83 3.23 1.49
C LYS A 37 28.37 4.63 1.89
N PRO A 38 27.12 4.79 2.37
CA PRO A 38 26.65 6.08 2.85
C PRO A 38 27.44 6.49 4.11
N GLU A 39 27.75 7.76 4.21
CA GLU A 39 28.41 8.34 5.39
C GLU A 39 27.49 8.24 6.62
N TYR A 40 26.18 8.41 6.41
CA TYR A 40 25.16 8.33 7.46
C TYR A 40 24.13 7.25 7.07
N GLU A 41 24.23 6.11 7.74
CA GLU A 41 23.24 5.05 7.57
C GLU A 41 22.00 5.34 8.44
N VAL A 42 20.82 5.18 7.85
CA VAL A 42 19.56 5.31 8.58
C VAL A 42 19.26 3.99 9.29
N SER A 43 19.27 4.00 10.62
CA SER A 43 18.91 2.84 11.45
C SER A 43 17.45 2.42 11.26
N ASP A 44 17.08 1.20 11.69
CA ASP A 44 15.69 0.72 11.64
C ASP A 44 14.76 1.63 12.48
N GLU A 45 15.20 2.07 13.64
CA GLU A 45 14.42 2.95 14.52
C GLU A 45 14.26 4.36 13.92
N ASP A 46 15.31 4.92 13.35
CA ASP A 46 15.23 6.24 12.71
C ASP A 46 14.36 6.18 11.45
N PHE A 47 14.41 5.09 10.70
CA PHE A 47 13.53 4.87 9.56
C PHE A 47 12.05 4.87 9.97
N LEU A 48 11.70 4.19 11.05
CA LEU A 48 10.34 4.19 11.58
C LEU A 48 9.92 5.58 12.09
N LYS A 49 10.82 6.32 12.75
CA LYS A 49 10.57 7.72 13.13
C LYS A 49 10.31 8.61 11.91
N LEU A 50 11.11 8.46 10.84
CA LEU A 50 10.92 9.21 9.60
C LEU A 50 9.57 8.94 8.96
N ILE A 51 9.12 7.68 8.95
CA ILE A 51 7.77 7.32 8.47
C ILE A 51 6.69 8.04 9.30
N ALA A 52 6.81 8.03 10.63
CA ALA A 52 5.85 8.71 11.51
C ALA A 52 5.84 10.24 11.26
N ILE A 53 7.02 10.86 11.13
CA ILE A 53 7.14 12.30 10.84
C ILE A 53 6.48 12.63 9.50
N LEU A 54 6.76 11.87 8.44
CA LEU A 54 6.17 12.08 7.11
C LEU A 54 4.66 11.89 7.13
N ARG A 55 4.15 10.89 7.86
CA ARG A 55 2.70 10.67 8.02
C ARG A 55 2.01 11.85 8.68
N LEU A 56 2.63 12.45 9.70
CA LEU A 56 2.09 13.64 10.38
C LEU A 56 2.22 14.91 9.52
N ALA A 57 3.32 15.05 8.77
CA ALA A 57 3.59 16.24 7.96
C ALA A 57 2.77 16.28 6.67
N VAL A 58 2.46 15.12 6.06
CA VAL A 58 1.71 15.00 4.80
C VAL A 58 0.64 13.91 4.95
N PRO A 59 -0.39 14.16 5.77
CA PRO A 59 -1.33 13.11 6.22
C PRO A 59 -2.21 12.54 5.11
N TYR A 60 -2.45 13.27 4.05
CA TYR A 60 -3.31 12.90 2.93
C TYR A 60 -2.62 11.99 1.90
N ALA A 61 -1.28 11.96 1.86
CA ALA A 61 -0.54 11.20 0.86
C ALA A 61 -0.49 9.70 1.21
N GLY A 62 -0.56 8.83 0.19
CA GLY A 62 -0.18 7.44 0.32
C GLY A 62 1.32 7.31 0.65
N MET A 63 1.71 6.30 1.42
CA MET A 63 3.12 6.05 1.70
C MET A 63 3.48 4.62 1.34
N ILE A 64 4.51 4.45 0.50
CA ILE A 64 4.94 3.15 -0.03
C ILE A 64 6.20 2.68 0.68
N ILE A 65 6.19 1.41 1.12
CA ILE A 65 7.38 0.69 1.56
C ILE A 65 7.75 -0.41 0.56
N SER A 66 9.04 -0.50 0.22
CA SER A 66 9.53 -1.48 -0.73
C SER A 66 10.00 -2.77 -0.04
N THR A 67 10.30 -3.78 -0.85
CA THR A 67 10.92 -5.05 -0.43
C THR A 67 12.39 -4.91 -0.01
N ARG A 68 12.97 -3.70 -0.08
CA ARG A 68 14.29 -3.39 0.52
C ARG A 68 14.30 -3.53 2.04
N GLU A 69 13.12 -3.46 2.67
CA GLU A 69 12.97 -3.55 4.12
C GLU A 69 12.63 -4.96 4.57
N LYS A 70 13.18 -5.35 5.72
CA LYS A 70 12.89 -6.65 6.33
C LYS A 70 11.40 -6.80 6.68
N PRO A 71 10.82 -8.02 6.65
CA PRO A 71 9.42 -8.26 7.00
C PRO A 71 8.98 -7.62 8.32
N GLN A 72 9.81 -7.71 9.36
CA GLN A 72 9.51 -7.16 10.69
C GLN A 72 9.39 -5.62 10.68
N ILE A 73 10.27 -4.95 9.94
CA ILE A 73 10.23 -3.48 9.79
C ILE A 73 9.00 -3.08 9.00
N ARG A 74 8.66 -3.82 7.93
CA ARG A 74 7.46 -3.55 7.14
C ARG A 74 6.18 -3.69 7.98
N SER A 75 6.08 -4.74 8.80
CA SER A 75 4.93 -4.92 9.71
C SER A 75 4.81 -3.80 10.75
N ARG A 76 5.92 -3.30 11.30
CA ARG A 76 5.93 -2.13 12.18
C ARG A 76 5.53 -0.85 11.43
N ALA A 77 6.04 -0.67 10.22
CA ALA A 77 5.78 0.50 9.40
C ALA A 77 4.29 0.67 9.03
N PHE A 78 3.57 -0.42 8.76
CA PHE A 78 2.11 -0.39 8.56
C PHE A 78 1.36 0.17 9.77
N LYS A 79 1.83 -0.09 10.98
CA LYS A 79 1.17 0.39 12.21
C LYS A 79 1.35 1.90 12.45
N ILE A 80 2.32 2.52 11.79
CA ILE A 80 2.69 3.92 12.02
C ILE A 80 2.50 4.83 10.80
N GLY A 81 2.00 4.30 9.67
CA GLY A 81 1.63 5.18 8.58
C GLY A 81 1.84 4.71 7.17
N ILE A 82 2.54 3.60 6.93
CA ILE A 82 2.61 3.02 5.59
C ILE A 82 1.23 2.52 5.17
N SER A 83 0.85 2.82 3.94
CA SER A 83 -0.43 2.43 3.35
C SER A 83 -0.30 1.57 2.09
N GLN A 84 0.90 1.46 1.54
CA GLN A 84 1.15 0.69 0.32
C GLN A 84 2.45 -0.10 0.46
N ALA A 85 2.52 -1.28 -0.14
CA ALA A 85 3.71 -2.11 -0.11
C ALA A 85 3.93 -2.86 -1.42
N SER A 86 5.18 -3.02 -1.82
CA SER A 86 5.57 -3.94 -2.89
C SER A 86 5.62 -5.38 -2.37
N ALA A 87 5.36 -6.35 -3.23
CA ALA A 87 5.54 -7.77 -2.96
C ALA A 87 6.21 -8.45 -4.16
N ALA A 88 6.86 -9.59 -3.95
CA ALA A 88 7.47 -10.41 -4.98
C ALA A 88 8.40 -9.64 -5.95
N SER A 89 9.12 -8.63 -5.45
CA SER A 89 9.99 -7.79 -6.29
C SER A 89 11.24 -8.54 -6.70
N VAL A 90 11.69 -8.28 -7.93
CA VAL A 90 12.98 -8.74 -8.46
C VAL A 90 13.73 -7.53 -9.00
N THR A 91 15.02 -7.41 -8.67
CA THR A 91 15.87 -6.26 -9.02
C THR A 91 16.95 -6.59 -10.05
N SER A 92 17.10 -7.85 -10.43
CA SER A 92 17.96 -8.28 -11.52
C SER A 92 17.24 -8.13 -12.86
N PRO A 93 17.87 -7.61 -13.91
CA PRO A 93 17.28 -7.56 -15.26
C PRO A 93 16.83 -8.95 -15.73
N GLY A 94 15.58 -9.05 -16.19
CA GLY A 94 14.97 -10.31 -16.61
C GLY A 94 14.82 -11.37 -15.51
N GLY A 95 14.92 -10.96 -14.23
CA GLY A 95 14.94 -11.87 -13.07
C GLY A 95 13.60 -12.56 -12.73
N TYR A 96 12.49 -12.11 -13.30
CA TYR A 96 11.23 -12.84 -13.18
C TYR A 96 11.33 -14.16 -13.97
N GLY A 97 11.43 -15.29 -13.26
CA GLY A 97 11.61 -16.62 -13.85
C GLY A 97 13.08 -17.10 -13.96
N ARG A 98 14.07 -16.30 -13.55
CA ARG A 98 15.49 -16.68 -13.49
C ARG A 98 16.02 -16.61 -12.05
N LYS A 99 16.94 -17.54 -11.68
CA LYS A 99 17.54 -17.60 -10.34
C LYS A 99 18.83 -16.79 -10.18
N THR A 100 19.19 -15.91 -11.11
CA THR A 100 20.46 -15.16 -11.07
C THR A 100 20.33 -13.92 -10.19
N LYS A 101 21.15 -13.83 -9.14
CA LYS A 101 21.24 -12.67 -8.23
C LYS A 101 22.38 -11.71 -8.57
N GLU A 102 23.23 -12.05 -9.55
CA GLU A 102 24.54 -11.42 -9.77
C GLU A 102 24.47 -9.99 -10.31
N GLU A 103 23.33 -9.59 -10.90
CA GLU A 103 23.13 -8.28 -11.52
C GLU A 103 22.09 -7.41 -10.79
N ALA A 104 21.81 -7.72 -9.53
CA ALA A 104 20.83 -6.98 -8.77
C ALA A 104 21.28 -5.53 -8.49
N GLN A 105 20.44 -4.54 -8.81
CA GLN A 105 20.73 -3.12 -8.59
C GLN A 105 20.86 -2.77 -7.09
N PHE A 106 20.14 -3.46 -6.23
CA PHE A 106 20.19 -3.35 -4.78
C PHE A 106 19.67 -4.63 -4.11
N ASN A 107 20.07 -4.84 -2.87
CA ASN A 107 19.61 -5.99 -2.11
C ASN A 107 18.16 -5.86 -1.68
N LEU A 108 17.41 -6.95 -1.80
CA LEU A 108 16.10 -7.13 -1.21
C LEU A 108 16.24 -7.90 0.10
N TYR A 109 15.46 -7.53 1.10
CA TYR A 109 15.40 -8.22 2.38
C TYR A 109 14.06 -8.90 2.64
N ASP A 110 13.06 -8.61 1.82
CA ASP A 110 11.79 -9.32 1.79
C ASP A 110 11.61 -10.00 0.44
N HIS A 111 11.76 -11.31 0.44
CA HIS A 111 11.65 -12.17 -0.76
C HIS A 111 10.29 -12.87 -0.82
N ARG A 112 9.38 -12.55 0.08
CA ARG A 112 8.06 -13.19 0.14
C ARG A 112 7.26 -12.94 -1.13
N GLY A 113 6.55 -13.98 -1.56
CA GLY A 113 5.55 -13.89 -2.61
C GLY A 113 4.32 -13.06 -2.18
N LEU A 114 3.43 -12.80 -3.14
CA LEU A 114 2.24 -11.99 -2.89
C LEU A 114 1.36 -12.59 -1.78
N SER A 115 1.10 -13.90 -1.83
CA SER A 115 0.26 -14.61 -0.83
C SER A 115 0.81 -14.52 0.59
N GLU A 116 2.12 -14.66 0.76
CA GLU A 116 2.78 -14.55 2.08
C GLU A 116 2.73 -13.11 2.63
N VAL A 117 2.85 -12.11 1.75
CA VAL A 117 2.70 -10.70 2.15
C VAL A 117 1.26 -10.41 2.55
N ILE A 118 0.27 -10.90 1.79
CA ILE A 118 -1.15 -10.78 2.13
C ILE A 118 -1.43 -11.44 3.49
N GLU A 119 -0.95 -12.65 3.72
CA GLU A 119 -1.12 -13.33 5.01
C GLU A 119 -0.59 -12.50 6.17
N SER A 120 0.61 -11.94 6.05
CA SER A 120 1.20 -11.05 7.06
C SER A 120 0.37 -9.78 7.31
N ILE A 121 -0.27 -9.23 6.27
CA ILE A 121 -1.19 -8.09 6.39
C ILE A 121 -2.45 -8.50 7.16
N LEU A 122 -3.02 -9.67 6.86
CA LEU A 122 -4.19 -10.22 7.57
C LEU A 122 -3.89 -10.51 9.04
N GLU A 123 -2.72 -11.07 9.36
CA GLU A 123 -2.27 -11.29 10.74
C GLU A 123 -2.15 -9.97 11.52
N SER A 124 -1.79 -8.89 10.84
CA SER A 124 -1.78 -7.53 11.38
C SER A 124 -3.19 -6.91 11.51
N LYS A 125 -4.25 -7.66 11.18
CA LYS A 125 -5.66 -7.22 11.16
C LYS A 125 -5.91 -6.03 10.23
N LEU A 126 -5.14 -5.94 9.15
CA LEU A 126 -5.30 -4.92 8.11
C LEU A 126 -6.00 -5.52 6.88
N LEU A 127 -6.65 -4.65 6.10
CA LEU A 127 -7.34 -5.01 4.87
C LEU A 127 -6.41 -4.83 3.66
N PRO A 128 -5.99 -5.89 2.95
CA PRO A 128 -5.34 -5.75 1.66
C PRO A 128 -6.29 -5.11 0.62
N SER A 129 -5.73 -4.35 -0.33
CA SER A 129 -6.51 -3.73 -1.41
C SER A 129 -5.71 -3.68 -2.70
N PHE A 130 -6.38 -3.97 -3.81
CA PHE A 130 -5.85 -3.86 -5.18
C PHE A 130 -6.57 -2.77 -5.99
N CYS A 131 -7.20 -1.82 -5.30
CA CYS A 131 -8.07 -0.82 -5.90
C CYS A 131 -7.31 0.15 -6.83
N THR A 132 -7.85 0.32 -8.04
CA THR A 132 -7.42 1.32 -9.04
C THR A 132 -8.57 2.24 -9.47
N ALA A 133 -9.69 2.24 -8.75
CA ALA A 133 -10.94 2.91 -9.16
C ALA A 133 -10.76 4.42 -9.39
N CYS A 134 -9.93 5.11 -8.56
CA CYS A 134 -9.71 6.55 -8.73
C CYS A 134 -9.12 6.89 -10.09
N TYR A 135 -8.12 6.14 -10.56
CA TYR A 135 -7.55 6.34 -11.90
C TYR A 135 -8.57 6.07 -13.01
N ARG A 136 -9.37 5.03 -12.86
CA ARG A 136 -10.37 4.62 -13.85
C ARG A 136 -11.54 5.59 -13.97
N LEU A 137 -11.88 6.27 -12.87
CA LEU A 137 -12.95 7.25 -12.79
C LEU A 137 -12.46 8.71 -12.97
N GLY A 138 -11.19 8.90 -13.33
CA GLY A 138 -10.61 10.23 -13.51
C GLY A 138 -10.44 11.04 -12.21
N ARG A 139 -10.61 10.40 -11.05
CA ARG A 139 -10.35 11.04 -9.74
C ARG A 139 -8.84 11.15 -9.50
N THR A 140 -8.21 12.13 -10.15
CA THR A 140 -6.77 12.42 -10.07
C THR A 140 -6.55 13.91 -9.81
N GLY A 141 -5.33 14.31 -9.50
CA GLY A 141 -4.97 15.71 -9.32
C GLY A 141 -5.86 16.42 -8.30
N ARG A 142 -6.52 17.51 -8.70
CA ARG A 142 -7.38 18.31 -7.82
C ARG A 142 -8.59 17.54 -7.30
N ASP A 143 -9.22 16.73 -8.14
CA ASP A 143 -10.40 15.95 -7.75
C ASP A 143 -10.03 14.93 -6.67
N PHE A 144 -8.88 14.28 -6.79
CA PHE A 144 -8.36 13.40 -5.73
C PHE A 144 -8.05 14.19 -4.45
N MET A 145 -7.37 15.33 -4.56
CA MET A 145 -6.98 16.14 -3.39
C MET A 145 -8.19 16.68 -2.62
N SER A 146 -9.26 17.07 -3.33
CA SER A 146 -10.51 17.55 -2.71
C SER A 146 -11.18 16.50 -1.82
N LEU A 147 -11.01 15.22 -2.14
CA LEU A 147 -11.52 14.08 -1.35
C LEU A 147 -10.51 13.60 -0.31
N SER A 148 -9.22 13.63 -0.64
CA SER A 148 -8.17 13.05 0.21
C SER A 148 -7.83 13.92 1.41
N LYS A 149 -7.71 15.25 1.23
CA LYS A 149 -7.35 16.18 2.30
C LYS A 149 -8.38 16.22 3.45
N PRO A 150 -9.70 16.31 3.20
CA PRO A 150 -10.71 16.24 4.25
C PRO A 150 -10.96 14.81 4.77
N GLY A 151 -10.40 13.78 4.12
CA GLY A 151 -10.59 12.37 4.48
C GLY A 151 -11.83 11.71 3.84
N GLU A 152 -12.58 12.41 3.00
CA GLU A 152 -13.78 11.88 2.33
C GLU A 152 -13.47 10.72 1.38
N ILE A 153 -12.24 10.62 0.91
CA ILE A 153 -11.76 9.51 0.08
C ILE A 153 -11.96 8.15 0.74
N HIS A 154 -12.05 8.08 2.08
CA HIS A 154 -12.30 6.83 2.80
C HIS A 154 -13.67 6.22 2.48
N ASN A 155 -14.64 7.03 2.04
CA ASN A 155 -15.95 6.56 1.57
C ASN A 155 -15.86 5.76 0.25
N PHE A 156 -14.77 5.88 -0.46
CA PHE A 156 -14.47 5.11 -1.67
C PHE A 156 -13.40 4.04 -1.42
N CYS A 157 -12.32 4.39 -0.75
CA CYS A 157 -11.19 3.49 -0.52
C CYS A 157 -11.58 2.25 0.28
N ARG A 158 -12.37 2.40 1.35
CA ARG A 158 -12.76 1.25 2.18
C ARG A 158 -13.66 0.27 1.43
N PRO A 159 -14.79 0.66 0.84
CA PRO A 159 -15.62 -0.28 0.07
C PRO A 159 -14.87 -0.87 -1.14
N ASN A 160 -14.11 -0.07 -1.89
CA ASN A 160 -13.33 -0.58 -3.02
C ASN A 160 -12.21 -1.55 -2.58
N GLY A 161 -11.59 -1.30 -1.42
CA GLY A 161 -10.63 -2.23 -0.83
C GLY A 161 -11.27 -3.59 -0.52
N LEU A 162 -12.49 -3.59 0.07
CA LEU A 162 -13.24 -4.81 0.34
C LEU A 162 -13.58 -5.58 -0.95
N LEU A 163 -14.04 -4.87 -1.98
CA LEU A 163 -14.43 -5.49 -3.25
C LEU A 163 -13.23 -6.10 -3.97
N THR A 164 -12.15 -5.34 -4.16
CA THR A 164 -10.95 -5.83 -4.85
C THR A 164 -10.24 -6.95 -4.09
N PHE A 165 -10.31 -6.92 -2.76
CA PHE A 165 -9.78 -8.01 -1.96
C PHE A 165 -10.67 -9.27 -2.03
N ALA A 166 -12.00 -9.12 -2.06
CA ALA A 166 -12.91 -10.24 -2.29
C ALA A 166 -12.66 -10.90 -3.66
N GLU A 167 -12.46 -10.12 -4.72
CA GLU A 167 -12.08 -10.65 -6.04
C GLU A 167 -10.79 -11.47 -5.98
N TYR A 168 -9.75 -10.93 -5.32
CA TYR A 168 -8.51 -11.68 -5.10
C TYR A 168 -8.75 -13.00 -4.35
N LEU A 169 -9.59 -12.99 -3.33
CA LEU A 169 -9.89 -14.20 -2.56
C LEU A 169 -10.59 -15.27 -3.40
N GLU A 170 -11.53 -14.87 -4.23
CA GLU A 170 -12.26 -15.82 -5.11
C GLU A 170 -11.37 -16.39 -6.21
N ASP A 171 -10.41 -15.61 -6.73
CA ASP A 171 -9.65 -16.00 -7.92
C ASP A 171 -8.30 -16.66 -7.58
N PHE A 172 -7.68 -16.35 -6.44
CA PHE A 172 -6.29 -16.70 -6.19
C PHE A 172 -5.99 -17.25 -4.79
N ALA A 173 -6.90 -17.10 -3.82
CA ALA A 173 -6.57 -17.46 -2.46
C ALA A 173 -6.68 -18.96 -2.19
N VAL A 174 -5.71 -19.49 -1.44
CA VAL A 174 -5.81 -20.83 -0.85
C VAL A 174 -6.68 -20.80 0.41
N ASP A 175 -7.21 -21.95 0.81
CA ASP A 175 -8.26 -22.13 1.84
C ASP A 175 -8.07 -21.31 3.12
N ASP A 176 -6.87 -21.26 3.67
CA ASP A 176 -6.59 -20.56 4.93
C ASP A 176 -6.63 -19.02 4.73
N ILE A 177 -6.02 -18.52 3.68
CA ILE A 177 -6.06 -17.10 3.31
C ILE A 177 -7.49 -16.68 2.98
N TYR A 178 -8.24 -17.52 2.28
CA TYR A 178 -9.65 -17.29 1.96
C TYR A 178 -10.48 -17.09 3.23
N LYS A 179 -10.38 -18.02 4.18
CA LYS A 179 -11.13 -17.96 5.45
C LYS A 179 -10.73 -16.73 6.30
N LYS A 180 -9.42 -16.47 6.46
CA LYS A 180 -8.90 -15.30 7.17
C LYS A 180 -9.34 -14.00 6.49
N GLY A 181 -9.27 -13.96 5.16
CA GLY A 181 -9.64 -12.82 4.35
C GLY A 181 -11.11 -12.42 4.51
N TYR A 182 -12.03 -13.37 4.42
CA TYR A 182 -13.47 -13.07 4.62
C TYR A 182 -13.81 -12.64 6.05
N LYS A 183 -13.09 -13.09 7.07
CA LYS A 183 -13.23 -12.54 8.44
C LYS A 183 -12.84 -11.06 8.49
N ILE A 184 -11.77 -10.68 7.82
CA ILE A 184 -11.33 -9.28 7.73
C ILE A 184 -12.31 -8.45 6.91
N ILE A 185 -12.83 -8.97 5.79
CA ILE A 185 -13.87 -8.30 4.99
C ILE A 185 -15.10 -8.02 5.85
N SER A 186 -15.62 -9.02 6.59
CA SER A 186 -16.79 -8.83 7.46
C SER A 186 -16.52 -7.75 8.51
N PHE A 187 -15.37 -7.82 9.19
CA PHE A 187 -14.99 -6.84 10.21
C PHE A 187 -14.92 -5.39 9.68
N TYR A 188 -14.37 -5.18 8.48
CA TYR A 188 -14.28 -3.83 7.90
C TYR A 188 -15.58 -3.39 7.23
N LEU A 189 -16.40 -4.30 6.74
CA LEU A 189 -17.74 -4.00 6.23
C LEU A 189 -18.62 -3.39 7.34
N ASP A 190 -18.58 -3.98 8.53
CA ASP A 190 -19.36 -3.49 9.68
C ASP A 190 -18.88 -2.11 10.18
N LYS A 191 -17.63 -1.72 9.87
CA LYS A 191 -17.09 -0.39 10.17
C LYS A 191 -17.47 0.70 9.15
N ILE A 192 -18.22 0.39 8.11
CA ILE A 192 -18.77 1.42 7.21
C ILE A 192 -19.99 2.04 7.91
N GLU A 193 -19.86 3.30 8.36
CA GLU A 193 -20.87 4.00 9.12
C GLU A 193 -22.12 4.31 8.31
N ASN A 194 -21.93 4.73 7.05
CA ASN A 194 -23.04 5.00 6.13
C ASN A 194 -23.78 3.70 5.79
N LYS A 195 -25.00 3.55 6.30
CA LYS A 195 -25.82 2.35 6.14
C LYS A 195 -26.06 2.00 4.66
N LYS A 196 -26.41 3.00 3.84
CA LYS A 196 -26.67 2.80 2.40
C LYS A 196 -25.41 2.29 1.69
N LEU A 197 -24.25 2.90 1.94
CA LEU A 197 -22.97 2.48 1.36
C LEU A 197 -22.59 1.07 1.83
N ARG A 198 -22.83 0.74 3.09
CA ARG A 198 -22.57 -0.60 3.64
C ARG A 198 -23.45 -1.67 2.98
N GLU A 199 -24.74 -1.39 2.78
CA GLU A 199 -25.65 -2.30 2.07
C GLU A 199 -25.24 -2.49 0.61
N GLN A 200 -24.97 -1.40 -0.12
CA GLN A 200 -24.47 -1.47 -1.48
C GLN A 200 -23.16 -2.26 -1.60
N THR A 201 -22.26 -2.12 -0.62
CA THR A 201 -21.00 -2.88 -0.58
C THR A 201 -21.28 -4.36 -0.35
N ARG A 202 -22.22 -4.70 0.55
CA ARG A 202 -22.63 -6.08 0.82
C ARG A 202 -23.22 -6.75 -0.43
N ASP A 203 -24.07 -6.04 -1.15
CA ASP A 203 -24.67 -6.55 -2.39
C ASP A 203 -23.61 -6.81 -3.45
N ARG A 204 -22.63 -5.92 -3.61
CA ARG A 204 -21.53 -6.12 -4.55
C ARG A 204 -20.62 -7.28 -4.13
N LEU A 205 -20.35 -7.46 -2.84
CA LEU A 205 -19.62 -8.63 -2.33
C LEU A 205 -20.35 -9.93 -2.63
N ALA A 206 -21.68 -9.96 -2.50
CA ALA A 206 -22.49 -11.12 -2.89
C ALA A 206 -22.39 -11.42 -4.39
N LYS A 207 -22.40 -10.40 -5.24
CA LYS A 207 -22.21 -10.54 -6.70
C LYS A 207 -20.81 -11.06 -7.06
N ILE A 208 -19.77 -10.64 -6.35
CA ILE A 208 -18.41 -11.17 -6.55
C ILE A 208 -18.37 -12.66 -6.25
N LYS A 209 -19.01 -13.12 -5.18
CA LYS A 209 -19.15 -14.56 -4.88
C LYS A 209 -19.91 -15.35 -5.95
N GLN A 210 -20.78 -14.69 -6.72
CA GLN A 210 -21.50 -15.25 -7.84
C GLN A 210 -20.73 -15.17 -9.16
N GLY A 211 -19.47 -14.74 -9.13
CA GLY A 211 -18.58 -14.67 -10.29
C GLY A 211 -18.50 -13.31 -10.98
N GLN A 212 -19.23 -12.29 -10.52
CA GLN A 212 -19.03 -10.94 -11.05
C GLN A 212 -17.67 -10.38 -10.62
N ARG A 213 -17.07 -9.59 -11.48
CA ARG A 213 -15.76 -8.95 -11.25
C ARG A 213 -15.84 -7.49 -11.62
N ASP A 214 -14.82 -6.75 -11.18
CA ASP A 214 -14.62 -5.35 -11.57
C ASP A 214 -15.71 -4.41 -11.05
N LEU A 215 -16.19 -4.69 -9.83
CA LEU A 215 -17.17 -3.87 -9.14
C LEU A 215 -16.47 -2.83 -8.24
N TYR A 216 -16.83 -1.55 -8.40
CA TYR A 216 -16.24 -0.45 -7.63
C TYR A 216 -17.21 0.76 -7.48
N PHE A 217 -16.86 1.70 -6.57
CA PHE A 217 -17.55 2.95 -6.33
C PHE A 217 -16.79 4.14 -6.88
#